data_f31cf34c853b12d7a1750ef7a4167619
#
_entry.id   f31cf34c853b12d7a1750ef7a4167619
#
_cell.length_a   1.000
_cell.length_b   1.000
_cell.length_c   1.000
_cell.angle_alpha   90.00
_cell.angle_beta   90.00
_cell.angle_gamma   90.00
#
_symmetry.space_group_name_H-M   'P 1'
#
loop_
_entity.id
_entity.type
_entity.pdbx_description
1 polymer ?
#
loop_
_entity_poly.entity_id
_entity_poly.type
_entity_poly.pdbx_seq_one_letter_code
_entity_poly.pdbx_strand_id
1 'polypeptide(L)'
;AVAGYAMGGGCELALACDIIVAAESAQFALPEIKLAMLPGAGGTQRLPRAVGKAKAMDMCLSARMLSAQEADRYGLVSRVVPDAELQTTALKLATQIAGYSLPALMAIKESVNRAHESALSEGILFERRELHARFASRDAHEGMQAFLDKRKPVFQHR
;
A
#
# COMPACT_ATOMS: atom_id res chain seq x y z
N ALA A 1 0.03 -9.22 4.30
CA ALA A 1 0.24 -9.60 5.70
C ALA A 1 1.69 -10.06 5.89
N VAL A 2 2.38 -9.53 6.90
CA VAL A 2 3.79 -9.86 7.20
C VAL A 2 3.91 -10.28 8.67
N ALA A 3 4.47 -11.47 8.90
CA ALA A 3 4.88 -11.95 10.22
C ALA A 3 6.34 -12.40 10.16
N GLY A 4 7.09 -12.27 11.27
CA GLY A 4 8.49 -12.64 11.31
C GLY A 4 9.35 -11.82 10.34
N TYR A 5 10.23 -12.45 9.59
CA TYR A 5 11.23 -11.75 8.79
C TYR A 5 10.78 -11.46 7.36
N ALA A 6 10.77 -10.18 6.98
CA ALA A 6 10.72 -9.71 5.60
C ALA A 6 12.08 -9.08 5.25
N MET A 7 12.98 -9.89 4.67
CA MET A 7 14.37 -9.50 4.41
C MET A 7 14.72 -9.58 2.93
N GLY A 8 15.54 -8.64 2.45
CA GLY A 8 16.00 -8.61 1.08
C GLY A 8 14.83 -8.63 0.10
N GLY A 9 14.81 -9.58 -0.83
CA GLY A 9 13.70 -9.76 -1.77
C GLY A 9 12.33 -9.93 -1.11
N GLY A 10 12.26 -10.48 0.12
CA GLY A 10 11.01 -10.55 0.90
C GLY A 10 10.52 -9.17 1.34
N CYS A 11 11.43 -8.28 1.73
CA CYS A 11 11.11 -6.89 2.03
C CYS A 11 10.70 -6.14 0.75
N GLU A 12 11.39 -6.37 -0.36
CA GLU A 12 11.08 -5.78 -1.65
C GLU A 12 9.71 -6.21 -2.19
N LEU A 13 9.34 -7.48 -1.98
CA LEU A 13 8.01 -7.98 -2.30
C LEU A 13 6.93 -7.30 -1.45
N ALA A 14 7.17 -7.13 -0.14
CA ALA A 14 6.26 -6.39 0.72
C ALA A 14 6.09 -4.93 0.25
N LEU A 15 7.21 -4.27 -0.10
CA LEU A 15 7.22 -2.91 -0.65
C LEU A 15 6.52 -2.78 -2.01
N ALA A 16 6.40 -3.86 -2.77
CA ALA A 16 5.67 -3.87 -4.04
C ALA A 16 4.15 -3.99 -3.85
N CYS A 17 3.70 -4.33 -2.65
CA CYS A 17 2.28 -4.34 -2.31
C CYS A 17 1.77 -2.94 -1.95
N ASP A 18 0.47 -2.72 -2.10
CA ASP A 18 -0.16 -1.41 -1.87
C ASP A 18 -0.37 -1.11 -0.37
N ILE A 19 -0.68 -2.15 0.43
CA ILE A 19 -0.98 -2.03 1.85
C ILE A 19 -0.25 -3.16 2.59
N ILE A 20 0.50 -2.82 3.62
CA ILE A 20 1.17 -3.81 4.47
C ILE A 20 0.50 -3.80 5.85
N VAL A 21 0.00 -4.95 6.26
CA VAL A 21 -0.41 -5.22 7.65
C VAL A 21 0.67 -6.09 8.27
N ALA A 22 1.28 -5.64 9.37
CA ALA A 22 2.38 -6.32 10.04
C ALA A 22 1.90 -6.92 11.37
N ALA A 23 2.38 -8.13 11.69
CA ALA A 23 2.33 -8.63 13.05
C ALA A 23 3.36 -7.90 13.93
N GLU A 24 3.18 -7.91 15.24
CA GLU A 24 4.16 -7.35 16.19
C GLU A 24 5.55 -8.01 16.07
N SER A 25 5.59 -9.28 15.68
CA SER A 25 6.84 -10.02 15.42
C SER A 25 7.53 -9.64 14.11
N ALA A 26 6.88 -8.85 13.22
CA ALA A 26 7.44 -8.56 11.91
C ALA A 26 8.71 -7.69 11.99
N GLN A 27 9.68 -8.04 11.15
CA GLN A 27 10.95 -7.31 11.01
C GLN A 27 11.25 -7.11 9.54
N PHE A 28 11.70 -5.91 9.18
CA PHE A 28 11.98 -5.51 7.80
C PHE A 28 13.44 -5.12 7.63
N ALA A 29 14.11 -5.62 6.59
CA ALA A 29 15.49 -5.26 6.28
C ALA A 29 15.81 -5.40 4.80
N LEU A 30 16.82 -4.63 4.35
CA LEU A 30 17.49 -4.79 3.06
C LEU A 30 18.97 -5.04 3.31
N PRO A 31 19.37 -6.28 3.67
CA PRO A 31 20.72 -6.61 4.14
C PRO A 31 21.69 -6.98 3.02
N GLU A 32 21.38 -6.70 1.75
CA GLU A 32 22.15 -7.12 0.57
C GLU A 32 23.59 -6.65 0.59
N ILE A 33 23.87 -5.53 1.25
CA ILE A 33 25.24 -4.99 1.40
C ILE A 33 26.19 -5.98 2.11
N LYS A 34 25.66 -6.86 2.97
CA LYS A 34 26.46 -7.91 3.62
C LYS A 34 27.00 -8.94 2.62
N LEU A 35 26.43 -9.00 1.43
CA LEU A 35 26.86 -9.87 0.33
C LEU A 35 27.56 -9.08 -0.79
N ALA A 36 27.98 -7.84 -0.53
CA ALA A 36 28.50 -6.90 -1.53
C ALA A 36 27.54 -6.67 -2.70
N MET A 37 26.23 -6.74 -2.42
CA MET A 37 25.13 -6.54 -3.37
C MET A 37 24.30 -5.32 -2.99
N LEU A 38 23.33 -4.99 -3.85
CA LEU A 38 22.30 -3.99 -3.58
C LEU A 38 20.91 -4.63 -3.73
N PRO A 39 19.85 -4.06 -3.11
CA PRO A 39 18.49 -4.47 -3.36
C PRO A 39 18.14 -4.31 -4.85
N GLY A 40 17.78 -5.41 -5.52
CA GLY A 40 17.64 -5.46 -6.98
C GLY A 40 16.22 -5.53 -7.50
N ALA A 41 15.21 -5.68 -6.60
CA ALA A 41 13.79 -5.80 -6.98
C ALA A 41 12.96 -4.54 -6.60
N GLY A 42 13.61 -3.38 -6.53
CA GLY A 42 12.99 -2.08 -6.31
C GLY A 42 13.11 -1.53 -4.89
N GLY A 43 13.83 -2.20 -3.99
CA GLY A 43 14.01 -1.76 -2.61
C GLY A 43 14.63 -0.37 -2.52
N THR A 44 15.68 -0.09 -3.29
CA THR A 44 16.32 1.23 -3.32
C THR A 44 15.41 2.34 -3.84
N GLN A 45 14.33 2.02 -4.52
CA GLN A 45 13.39 2.99 -5.10
C GLN A 45 12.12 3.14 -4.25
N ARG A 46 11.52 2.03 -3.80
CA ARG A 46 10.28 2.05 -3.02
C ARG A 46 10.51 2.42 -1.56
N LEU A 47 11.57 1.89 -0.93
CA LEU A 47 11.85 2.18 0.47
C LEU A 47 11.99 3.69 0.76
N PRO A 48 12.83 4.48 0.03
CA PRO A 48 12.96 5.91 0.32
C PRO A 48 11.68 6.71 0.05
N ARG A 49 10.78 6.22 -0.81
CA ARG A 49 9.46 6.82 -1.01
C ARG A 49 8.52 6.59 0.18
N ALA A 50 8.68 5.45 0.86
CA ALA A 50 7.88 5.13 2.04
C ALA A 50 8.43 5.80 3.32
N VAL A 51 9.73 5.64 3.62
CA VAL A 51 10.31 6.02 4.93
C VAL A 51 11.22 7.25 4.88
N GLY A 52 11.39 7.84 3.70
CA GLY A 52 12.32 8.95 3.46
C GLY A 52 13.77 8.49 3.29
N LYS A 53 14.58 9.36 2.66
CA LYS A 53 15.98 9.06 2.26
C LYS A 53 16.86 8.63 3.43
N ALA A 54 16.79 9.33 4.56
CA ALA A 54 17.70 9.07 5.69
C ALA A 54 17.51 7.66 6.27
N LYS A 55 16.27 7.21 6.45
CA LYS A 55 15.98 5.88 6.96
C LYS A 55 16.30 4.79 5.95
N ALA A 56 15.99 5.04 4.67
CA ALA A 56 16.35 4.11 3.61
C ALA A 56 17.86 3.90 3.50
N MET A 57 18.66 4.98 3.60
CA MET A 57 20.14 4.89 3.60
C MET A 57 20.65 4.12 4.81
N ASP A 58 20.10 4.37 6.02
CA ASP A 58 20.47 3.63 7.23
C ASP A 58 20.21 2.13 7.03
N MET A 59 19.03 1.74 6.57
CA MET A 59 18.68 0.34 6.33
C MET A 59 19.56 -0.32 5.27
N CYS A 60 19.76 0.33 4.12
CA CYS A 60 20.51 -0.26 3.00
C CYS A 60 22.02 -0.31 3.23
N LEU A 61 22.62 0.70 3.89
CA LEU A 61 24.07 0.78 4.05
C LEU A 61 24.58 0.11 5.33
N SER A 62 23.77 0.08 6.39
CA SER A 62 24.14 -0.57 7.64
C SER A 62 23.54 -1.97 7.80
N ALA A 63 22.65 -2.37 6.89
CA ALA A 63 21.85 -3.58 6.98
C ALA A 63 20.97 -3.62 8.27
N ARG A 64 20.57 -2.45 8.76
CA ARG A 64 19.71 -2.33 9.95
C ARG A 64 18.35 -2.96 9.70
N MET A 65 17.85 -3.65 10.71
CA MET A 65 16.47 -4.13 10.75
C MET A 65 15.57 -3.11 11.44
N LEU A 66 14.35 -2.96 10.93
CA LEU A 66 13.26 -2.25 11.59
C LEU A 66 12.31 -3.26 12.23
N SER A 67 11.91 -3.03 13.46
CA SER A 67 10.76 -3.70 14.06
C SER A 67 9.45 -3.25 13.40
N ALA A 68 8.36 -3.98 13.65
CA ALA A 68 7.02 -3.60 13.17
C ALA A 68 6.63 -2.20 13.65
N GLN A 69 6.92 -1.86 14.90
CA GLN A 69 6.61 -0.55 15.50
C GLN A 69 7.44 0.60 14.88
N GLU A 70 8.70 0.34 14.55
CA GLU A 70 9.52 1.31 13.81
C GLU A 70 9.01 1.48 12.38
N ALA A 71 8.64 0.39 11.71
CA ALA A 71 8.08 0.39 10.37
C ALA A 71 6.76 1.19 10.29
N ASP A 72 5.89 1.07 11.30
CA ASP A 72 4.67 1.87 11.45
C ASP A 72 5.01 3.35 11.63
N ARG A 73 5.88 3.66 12.59
CA ARG A 73 6.30 5.05 12.88
C ARG A 73 6.91 5.76 11.66
N TYR A 74 7.57 5.01 10.78
CA TYR A 74 8.21 5.57 9.59
C TYR A 74 7.32 5.53 8.34
N GLY A 75 6.11 4.98 8.44
CA GLY A 75 5.15 4.93 7.33
C GLY A 75 5.39 3.78 6.34
N LEU A 76 6.17 2.76 6.72
CA LEU A 76 6.39 1.58 5.89
C LEU A 76 5.17 0.64 5.90
N VAL A 77 4.52 0.50 7.03
CA VAL A 77 3.34 -0.36 7.21
C VAL A 77 2.12 0.47 7.56
N SER A 78 0.94 0.00 7.21
CA SER A 78 -0.31 0.71 7.47
C SER A 78 -0.92 0.36 8.82
N ARG A 79 -0.57 -0.78 9.39
CA ARG A 79 -1.09 -1.28 10.68
C ARG A 79 -0.12 -2.29 11.27
N VAL A 80 -0.04 -2.27 12.61
CA VAL A 80 0.60 -3.32 13.40
C VAL A 80 -0.46 -3.94 14.31
N VAL A 81 -0.50 -5.25 14.37
CA VAL A 81 -1.48 -6.03 15.13
C VAL A 81 -0.79 -7.19 15.85
N PRO A 82 -1.38 -7.74 16.93
CA PRO A 82 -0.90 -8.99 17.53
C PRO A 82 -0.80 -10.11 16.49
N ASP A 83 0.18 -11.00 16.64
CA ASP A 83 0.44 -12.08 15.69
C ASP A 83 -0.79 -12.94 15.43
N ALA A 84 -1.56 -13.26 16.48
CA ALA A 84 -2.79 -14.05 16.37
C ALA A 84 -3.90 -13.37 15.54
N GLU A 85 -3.85 -12.03 15.41
CA GLU A 85 -4.87 -11.25 14.71
C GLU A 85 -4.49 -10.90 13.27
N LEU A 86 -3.26 -11.19 12.85
CA LEU A 86 -2.73 -10.76 11.57
C LEU A 86 -3.61 -11.18 10.39
N GLN A 87 -3.89 -12.47 10.28
CA GLN A 87 -4.67 -13.04 9.17
C GLN A 87 -6.11 -12.50 9.16
N THR A 88 -6.74 -12.49 10.32
CA THR A 88 -8.13 -12.01 10.47
C THR A 88 -8.24 -10.54 10.09
N THR A 89 -7.29 -9.70 10.54
CA THR A 89 -7.27 -8.27 10.22
C THR A 89 -7.01 -8.01 8.73
N ALA A 90 -6.03 -8.72 8.16
CA ALA A 90 -5.71 -8.58 6.74
C ALA A 90 -6.88 -9.02 5.84
N LEU A 91 -7.51 -10.17 6.13
CA LEU A 91 -8.67 -10.65 5.40
C LEU A 91 -9.89 -9.74 5.56
N LYS A 92 -10.13 -9.21 6.76
CA LYS A 92 -11.21 -8.24 6.98
C LYS A 92 -11.02 -6.99 6.14
N LEU A 93 -9.80 -6.45 6.08
CA LEU A 93 -9.48 -5.30 5.22
C LEU A 93 -9.67 -5.63 3.74
N ALA A 94 -9.14 -6.76 3.28
CA ALA A 94 -9.27 -7.20 1.89
C ALA A 94 -10.75 -7.41 1.50
N THR A 95 -11.54 -8.04 2.35
CA THR A 95 -12.99 -8.23 2.14
C THR A 95 -13.74 -6.90 2.08
N GLN A 96 -13.37 -5.94 2.95
CA GLN A 96 -13.95 -4.61 2.91
C GLN A 96 -13.66 -3.92 1.57
N ILE A 97 -12.39 -3.96 1.12
CA ILE A 97 -11.98 -3.37 -0.16
C ILE A 97 -12.69 -4.06 -1.32
N ALA A 98 -12.74 -5.40 -1.33
CA ALA A 98 -13.43 -6.17 -2.37
C ALA A 98 -14.93 -5.89 -2.47
N GLY A 99 -15.54 -5.31 -1.43
CA GLY A 99 -16.95 -4.89 -1.44
C GLY A 99 -17.21 -3.57 -2.17
N TYR A 100 -16.17 -2.87 -2.65
CA TYR A 100 -16.33 -1.61 -3.38
C TYR A 100 -16.30 -1.83 -4.91
N SER A 101 -16.68 -0.80 -5.66
CA SER A 101 -16.66 -0.84 -7.14
C SER A 101 -15.24 -1.07 -7.67
N LEU A 102 -15.02 -2.16 -8.40
CA LEU A 102 -13.70 -2.49 -8.97
C LEU A 102 -13.15 -1.39 -9.87
N PRO A 103 -13.90 -0.78 -10.80
CA PRO A 103 -13.39 0.33 -11.62
C PRO A 103 -12.96 1.54 -10.78
N ALA A 104 -13.65 1.83 -9.67
CA ALA A 104 -13.25 2.91 -8.77
C ALA A 104 -11.97 2.55 -8.00
N LEU A 105 -11.85 1.32 -7.51
CA LEU A 105 -10.63 0.84 -6.84
C LEU A 105 -9.40 0.92 -7.77
N MET A 106 -9.55 0.50 -9.02
CA MET A 106 -8.46 0.56 -10.02
C MET A 106 -8.05 2.01 -10.29
N ALA A 107 -9.00 2.92 -10.48
CA ALA A 107 -8.71 4.34 -10.70
C ALA A 107 -8.01 4.98 -9.50
N ILE A 108 -8.46 4.69 -8.27
CA ILE A 108 -7.82 5.17 -7.03
C ILE A 108 -6.39 4.64 -6.93
N LYS A 109 -6.19 3.33 -7.12
CA LYS A 109 -4.85 2.72 -7.04
C LYS A 109 -3.89 3.34 -8.07
N GLU A 110 -4.33 3.51 -9.31
CA GLU A 110 -3.51 4.13 -10.35
C GLU A 110 -3.21 5.60 -10.02
N SER A 111 -4.19 6.37 -9.56
CA SER A 111 -4.00 7.79 -9.18
C SER A 111 -2.98 7.94 -8.05
N VAL A 112 -3.07 7.09 -7.02
CA VAL A 112 -2.13 7.11 -5.89
C VAL A 112 -0.72 6.73 -6.35
N ASN A 113 -0.55 5.70 -7.18
CA ASN A 113 0.75 5.29 -7.70
C ASN A 113 1.40 6.40 -8.56
N ARG A 114 0.60 7.12 -9.36
CA ARG A 114 1.08 8.27 -10.16
C ARG A 114 1.65 9.41 -9.33
N ALA A 115 1.26 9.55 -8.07
CA ALA A 115 1.82 10.57 -7.18
C ALA A 115 3.35 10.47 -7.02
N HIS A 116 3.92 9.28 -7.24
CA HIS A 116 5.36 9.03 -7.17
C HIS A 116 6.06 9.02 -8.54
N GLU A 117 5.30 9.10 -9.65
CA GLU A 117 5.81 8.92 -11.01
C GLU A 117 5.61 10.15 -11.91
N SER A 118 4.78 11.10 -11.50
CA SER A 118 4.44 12.28 -12.31
C SER A 118 4.55 13.60 -11.53
N ALA A 119 4.65 14.71 -12.25
CA ALA A 119 4.51 16.03 -11.65
C ALA A 119 3.10 16.21 -11.08
N LEU A 120 2.97 16.98 -9.99
CA LEU A 120 1.69 17.19 -9.29
C LEU A 120 0.55 17.64 -10.24
N SER A 121 0.84 18.57 -11.13
CA SER A 121 -0.15 19.08 -12.10
C SER A 121 -0.69 17.97 -13.03
N GLU A 122 0.19 17.09 -13.49
CA GLU A 122 -0.19 15.95 -14.34
C GLU A 122 -0.98 14.90 -13.55
N GLY A 123 -0.57 14.63 -12.32
CA GLY A 123 -1.31 13.75 -11.42
C GLY A 123 -2.73 14.25 -11.16
N ILE A 124 -2.90 15.54 -10.85
CA ILE A 124 -4.22 16.18 -10.65
C ILE A 124 -5.06 16.15 -11.93
N LEU A 125 -4.45 16.37 -13.09
CA LEU A 125 -5.16 16.30 -14.37
C LEU A 125 -5.69 14.88 -14.65
N PHE A 126 -4.85 13.86 -14.38
CA PHE A 126 -5.26 12.47 -14.49
C PHE A 126 -6.43 12.13 -13.54
N GLU A 127 -6.28 12.45 -12.25
CA GLU A 127 -7.31 12.24 -11.22
C GLU A 127 -8.64 12.86 -11.61
N ARG A 128 -8.65 14.09 -12.14
CA ARG A 128 -9.85 14.78 -12.61
C ARG A 128 -10.52 14.04 -13.76
N ARG A 129 -9.74 13.52 -14.72
CA ARG A 129 -10.28 12.75 -15.85
C ARG A 129 -10.91 11.44 -15.36
N GLU A 130 -10.26 10.76 -14.44
CA GLU A 130 -10.79 9.54 -13.83
C GLU A 130 -12.07 9.81 -13.02
N LEU A 131 -12.12 10.90 -12.27
CA LEU A 131 -13.31 11.31 -11.54
C LEU A 131 -14.50 11.53 -12.50
N HIS A 132 -14.30 12.26 -13.60
CA HIS A 132 -15.36 12.49 -14.58
C HIS A 132 -15.82 11.18 -15.22
N ALA A 133 -14.91 10.26 -15.52
CA ALA A 133 -15.26 8.94 -16.05
C ALA A 133 -16.08 8.12 -15.04
N ARG A 134 -15.76 8.21 -13.74
CA ARG A 134 -16.55 7.52 -12.69
C ARG A 134 -17.95 8.09 -12.53
N PHE A 135 -18.15 9.40 -12.65
CA PHE A 135 -19.49 9.98 -12.59
C PHE A 135 -20.47 9.39 -13.63
N ALA A 136 -19.98 8.96 -14.78
CA ALA A 136 -20.79 8.32 -15.81
C ALA A 136 -21.06 6.83 -15.55
N SER A 137 -20.46 6.22 -14.51
CA SER A 137 -20.61 4.80 -14.23
C SER A 137 -21.92 4.47 -13.50
N ARG A 138 -22.43 3.25 -13.72
CA ARG A 138 -23.61 2.75 -13.00
C ARG A 138 -23.33 2.61 -11.51
N ASP A 139 -22.13 2.19 -11.14
CA ASP A 139 -21.74 2.03 -9.75
C ASP A 139 -21.69 3.37 -9.00
N ALA A 140 -21.32 4.47 -9.64
CA ALA A 140 -21.37 5.79 -9.01
C ALA A 140 -22.81 6.23 -8.75
N HIS A 141 -23.73 6.00 -9.69
CA HIS A 141 -25.16 6.28 -9.50
C HIS A 141 -25.74 5.42 -8.37
N GLU A 142 -25.42 4.12 -8.35
CA GLU A 142 -25.85 3.23 -7.26
C GLU A 142 -25.30 3.69 -5.91
N GLY A 143 -24.02 4.06 -5.84
CA GLY A 143 -23.38 4.53 -4.61
C GLY A 143 -24.05 5.79 -4.07
N MET A 144 -24.32 6.77 -4.94
CA MET A 144 -25.00 8.01 -4.56
C MET A 144 -26.45 7.75 -4.12
N GLN A 145 -27.21 6.91 -4.85
CA GLN A 145 -28.57 6.57 -4.49
C GLN A 145 -28.65 5.80 -3.17
N ALA A 146 -27.76 4.80 -2.99
CA ALA A 146 -27.69 4.03 -1.75
C ALA A 146 -27.36 4.91 -0.53
N PHE A 147 -26.51 5.93 -0.72
CA PHE A 147 -26.21 6.90 0.32
C PHE A 147 -27.43 7.72 0.73
N LEU A 148 -28.20 8.22 -0.24
CA LEU A 148 -29.44 8.97 0.01
C LEU A 148 -30.49 8.10 0.70
N ASP A 149 -30.61 6.85 0.27
CA ASP A 149 -31.56 5.87 0.81
C ASP A 149 -31.10 5.25 2.15
N LYS A 150 -29.91 5.60 2.65
CA LYS A 150 -29.29 5.04 3.87
C LYS A 150 -29.21 3.52 3.87
N ARG A 151 -28.94 2.91 2.72
CA ARG A 151 -28.76 1.46 2.53
C ARG A 151 -27.34 1.13 2.05
N LYS A 152 -26.96 -0.14 2.10
CA LYS A 152 -25.70 -0.59 1.50
C LYS A 152 -25.80 -0.58 -0.04
N PRO A 153 -24.78 -0.08 -0.76
CA PRO A 153 -24.74 -0.17 -2.22
C PRO A 153 -24.51 -1.60 -2.69
N VAL A 154 -24.98 -1.91 -3.90
CA VAL A 154 -24.75 -3.19 -4.58
C VAL A 154 -24.05 -2.87 -5.90
N PHE A 155 -22.74 -2.91 -5.89
CA PHE A 155 -21.92 -2.61 -7.06
C PHE A 155 -21.91 -3.75 -8.08
N GLN A 156 -21.95 -3.40 -9.36
CA GLN A 156 -21.94 -4.34 -10.48
C GLN A 156 -20.62 -4.28 -11.27
N HIS A 157 -19.68 -3.47 -10.81
CA HIS A 157 -18.35 -3.28 -11.39
C HIS A 157 -18.38 -2.72 -12.83
N ARG A 158 -19.27 -1.77 -13.11
CA ARG A 158 -19.47 -1.16 -14.41
C ARG A 158 -20.02 0.27 -14.38
#